data_ff577e8fbaa383dc6a484da83cddd497
#
_entry.id   ff577e8fbaa383dc6a484da83cddd497
#
_cell.length_a   1.000
_cell.length_b   1.000
_cell.length_c   1.000
_cell.angle_alpha   90.00
_cell.angle_beta   90.00
_cell.angle_gamma   90.00
#
_symmetry.space_group_name_H-M   'P 1'
#
loop_
_entity.id
_entity.type
_entity.pdbx_description
1 polymer ?
#
loop_
_entity_poly.entity_id
_entity_poly.type
_entity_poly.pdbx_seq_one_letter_code
_entity_poly.pdbx_strand_id
1 'polypeptide(L)'
;RDSYYSGLNLSILFQMKIAITQRQTIINGITYDCLEPGWYRLFNQHKVIIVPNLIYVDLDVDMLVLSGGDLSKDRSQTELACYNYASDHHIPVLGVCHGAFVINYLHGGLNKEISGHRNVMHSVEMEKQIHVVNSYHDIGIHTLGDDLECIATNEGSIEAFKHKTRPQWGILWHPERMEDPVLPAELKELING
;
A
#
# COMPACT_ATOMS: atom_id res chain seq x y z
N ARG A 1 -25.17 20.34 -29.12
CA ARG A 1 -23.94 19.55 -28.80
C ARG A 1 -23.01 20.32 -27.89
N ASP A 2 -23.46 21.01 -26.82
CA ASP A 2 -22.54 21.81 -25.98
C ASP A 2 -23.07 22.01 -24.56
N SER A 3 -23.60 20.98 -23.88
CA SER A 3 -24.10 21.19 -22.52
C SER A 3 -23.62 20.13 -21.49
N TYR A 4 -22.64 19.31 -21.81
CA TYR A 4 -22.17 18.28 -20.86
C TYR A 4 -21.03 18.73 -19.93
N TYR A 5 -20.43 19.91 -20.14
CA TYR A 5 -19.26 20.36 -19.37
C TYR A 5 -19.42 21.71 -18.66
N SER A 6 -20.59 22.32 -18.68
CA SER A 6 -20.83 23.59 -17.97
C SER A 6 -21.29 23.29 -16.55
N GLY A 7 -20.36 23.23 -15.59
CA GLY A 7 -20.74 23.20 -14.17
C GLY A 7 -19.77 22.54 -13.18
N LEU A 8 -18.62 22.02 -13.60
CA LEU A 8 -17.64 21.46 -12.68
C LEU A 8 -16.54 22.47 -12.40
N ASN A 9 -16.89 23.52 -11.64
CA ASN A 9 -15.89 24.36 -10.98
C ASN A 9 -15.55 23.71 -9.63
N LEU A 10 -14.95 22.51 -9.69
CA LEU A 10 -14.41 21.79 -8.55
C LEU A 10 -12.96 22.26 -8.34
N SER A 11 -12.78 23.37 -7.61
CA SER A 11 -11.55 23.56 -6.87
C SER A 11 -11.50 22.54 -5.73
N ILE A 12 -11.24 21.27 -6.06
CA ILE A 12 -10.91 20.26 -5.06
C ILE A 12 -9.54 20.67 -4.53
N LEU A 13 -9.52 21.26 -3.35
CA LEU A 13 -8.29 21.41 -2.57
C LEU A 13 -7.91 20.00 -2.14
N PHE A 14 -7.02 19.36 -2.90
CA PHE A 14 -6.44 18.09 -2.49
C PHE A 14 -5.66 18.31 -1.19
N GLN A 15 -5.93 17.51 -0.17
CA GLN A 15 -5.26 17.62 1.12
C GLN A 15 -3.80 17.15 1.05
N MET A 16 -3.52 16.07 0.30
CA MET A 16 -2.18 15.47 0.16
C MET A 16 -1.89 15.08 -1.30
N LYS A 17 -0.60 15.01 -1.64
CA LYS A 17 -0.09 14.34 -2.84
C LYS A 17 0.37 12.93 -2.43
N ILE A 18 -0.29 11.91 -2.92
CA ILE A 18 0.00 10.50 -2.59
C ILE A 18 0.59 9.81 -3.81
N ALA A 19 1.87 9.42 -3.74
CA ALA A 19 2.51 8.60 -4.76
C ALA A 19 2.14 7.13 -4.57
N ILE A 20 1.79 6.43 -5.65
CA ILE A 20 1.48 5.01 -5.63
C ILE A 20 2.30 4.29 -6.69
N THR A 21 3.11 3.31 -6.28
CA THR A 21 3.86 2.47 -7.22
C THR A 21 2.91 1.58 -8.01
N GLN A 22 3.21 1.39 -9.30
CA GLN A 22 2.40 0.54 -10.16
C GLN A 22 2.84 -0.93 -10.05
N ARG A 23 1.87 -1.84 -10.14
CA ARG A 23 2.15 -3.26 -10.38
C ARG A 23 2.40 -3.49 -11.86
N GLN A 24 3.06 -4.60 -12.20
CA GLN A 24 3.25 -5.03 -13.57
C GLN A 24 2.31 -6.19 -13.90
N THR A 25 1.84 -6.22 -15.14
CA THR A 25 1.12 -7.35 -15.72
C THR A 25 1.60 -7.61 -17.13
N ILE A 26 1.55 -8.87 -17.58
CA ILE A 26 1.94 -9.27 -18.92
C ILE A 26 0.69 -9.65 -19.71
N ILE A 27 0.43 -8.94 -20.81
CA ILE A 27 -0.67 -9.23 -21.72
C ILE A 27 -0.08 -9.43 -23.12
N ASN A 28 -0.29 -10.61 -23.69
CA ASN A 28 0.25 -10.98 -25.02
C ASN A 28 1.77 -10.77 -25.15
N GLY A 29 2.52 -11.05 -24.07
CA GLY A 29 3.99 -10.92 -24.04
C GLY A 29 4.50 -9.48 -23.87
N ILE A 30 3.61 -8.50 -23.69
CA ILE A 30 3.94 -7.09 -23.44
C ILE A 30 3.74 -6.81 -21.95
N THR A 31 4.74 -6.23 -21.30
CA THR A 31 4.64 -5.79 -19.90
C THR A 31 3.97 -4.42 -19.83
N TYR A 32 2.97 -4.31 -18.97
CA TYR A 32 2.25 -3.07 -18.68
C TYR A 32 2.41 -2.71 -17.20
N ASP A 33 2.68 -1.45 -16.94
CA ASP A 33 2.50 -0.88 -15.62
C ASP A 33 1.04 -0.51 -15.43
N CYS A 34 0.41 -0.94 -14.34
CA CYS A 34 -1.00 -0.72 -14.10
C CYS A 34 -1.31 -0.39 -12.63
N LEU A 35 -2.43 0.28 -12.42
CA LEU A 35 -2.95 0.63 -11.11
C LEU A 35 -4.46 0.37 -11.08
N GLU A 36 -4.95 -0.22 -9.99
CA GLU A 36 -6.37 -0.52 -9.83
C GLU A 36 -7.18 0.75 -9.55
N PRO A 37 -8.40 0.90 -10.14
CA PRO A 37 -9.26 2.06 -9.88
C PRO A 37 -9.64 2.25 -8.40
N GLY A 38 -9.52 1.20 -7.59
CA GLY A 38 -9.76 1.23 -6.14
C GLY A 38 -8.92 2.27 -5.41
N TRP A 39 -7.69 2.48 -5.84
CA TRP A 39 -6.80 3.48 -5.27
C TRP A 39 -7.35 4.90 -5.38
N TYR A 40 -7.97 5.26 -6.51
CA TYR A 40 -8.60 6.56 -6.69
C TYR A 40 -9.87 6.73 -5.85
N ARG A 41 -10.56 5.64 -5.51
CA ARG A 41 -11.70 5.68 -4.58
C ARG A 41 -11.22 5.84 -3.14
N LEU A 42 -10.19 5.08 -2.74
CA LEU A 42 -9.61 5.14 -1.40
C LEU A 42 -9.06 6.54 -1.08
N PHE A 43 -8.40 7.16 -2.05
CA PHE A 43 -7.77 8.47 -1.90
C PHE A 43 -8.51 9.59 -2.66
N ASN A 44 -9.84 9.55 -2.70
CA ASN A 44 -10.65 10.45 -3.53
C ASN A 44 -10.56 11.94 -3.16
N GLN A 45 -10.10 12.26 -1.94
CA GLN A 45 -9.87 13.63 -1.45
C GLN A 45 -8.41 14.09 -1.66
N HIS A 46 -7.57 13.24 -2.22
CA HIS A 46 -6.13 13.47 -2.40
C HIS A 46 -5.73 13.47 -3.87
N LYS A 47 -4.59 14.05 -4.16
CA LYS A 47 -3.97 13.97 -5.49
C LYS A 47 -3.16 12.68 -5.59
N VAL A 48 -3.67 11.71 -6.33
CA VAL A 48 -2.93 10.47 -6.64
C VAL A 48 -1.90 10.74 -7.74
N ILE A 49 -0.63 10.43 -7.45
CA ILE A 49 0.50 10.49 -8.37
C ILE A 49 0.93 9.06 -8.67
N ILE A 50 0.87 8.68 -9.94
CA ILE A 50 1.25 7.34 -10.39
C ILE A 50 2.76 7.27 -10.56
N VAL A 51 3.40 6.27 -9.93
CA VAL A 51 4.83 6.01 -10.07
C VAL A 51 5.00 4.78 -10.98
N PRO A 52 5.43 4.98 -12.24
CA PRO A 52 5.75 3.88 -13.14
C PRO A 52 7.02 3.16 -12.71
N ASN A 53 7.23 1.92 -13.18
CA ASN A 53 8.40 1.12 -12.84
C ASN A 53 9.65 1.59 -13.61
N LEU A 54 10.11 2.79 -13.28
CA LEU A 54 11.33 3.43 -13.77
C LEU A 54 12.27 3.64 -12.58
N ILE A 55 13.57 3.48 -12.80
CA ILE A 55 14.59 3.61 -11.74
C ILE A 55 14.68 5.03 -11.18
N TYR A 56 14.34 6.06 -11.98
CA TYR A 56 14.41 7.45 -11.55
C TYR A 56 13.20 7.83 -10.70
N VAL A 57 13.46 8.37 -9.52
CA VAL A 57 12.43 8.78 -8.56
C VAL A 57 12.70 10.21 -8.11
N ASP A 58 11.81 11.11 -8.49
CA ASP A 58 11.70 12.45 -7.93
C ASP A 58 10.30 12.54 -7.29
N LEU A 59 10.25 12.49 -5.96
CA LEU A 59 9.00 12.40 -5.20
C LEU A 59 8.74 13.72 -4.45
N ASP A 60 8.11 14.68 -5.10
CA ASP A 60 7.48 15.82 -4.41
C ASP A 60 6.06 15.40 -3.95
N VAL A 61 6.01 14.63 -2.85
CA VAL A 61 4.78 14.01 -2.33
C VAL A 61 4.73 14.04 -0.81
N ASP A 62 3.51 13.95 -0.28
CA ASP A 62 3.24 13.94 1.16
C ASP A 62 3.15 12.52 1.73
N MET A 63 2.96 11.50 0.87
CA MET A 63 2.89 10.09 1.25
C MET A 63 3.28 9.19 0.08
N LEU A 64 3.93 8.06 0.38
CA LEU A 64 4.24 6.98 -0.56
C LEU A 64 3.40 5.74 -0.24
N VAL A 65 2.83 5.13 -1.27
CA VAL A 65 2.20 3.80 -1.19
C VAL A 65 2.97 2.83 -2.09
N LEU A 66 3.50 1.77 -1.49
CA LEU A 66 3.99 0.60 -2.20
C LEU A 66 2.81 -0.35 -2.41
N SER A 67 2.34 -0.48 -3.63
CA SER A 67 1.09 -1.19 -3.94
C SER A 67 1.23 -2.72 -3.86
N GLY A 68 0.11 -3.43 -3.87
CA GLY A 68 0.06 -4.88 -4.04
C GLY A 68 0.41 -5.34 -5.45
N GLY A 69 0.69 -6.64 -5.64
CA GLY A 69 0.95 -7.28 -6.94
C GLY A 69 2.15 -8.22 -6.92
N ASP A 70 2.55 -8.70 -8.10
CA ASP A 70 3.63 -9.65 -8.24
C ASP A 70 5.01 -8.98 -8.26
N LEU A 71 6.02 -9.76 -7.88
CA LEU A 71 7.43 -9.34 -7.92
C LEU A 71 7.92 -9.27 -9.38
N SER A 72 8.61 -8.19 -9.74
CA SER A 72 9.39 -8.09 -10.96
C SER A 72 10.67 -7.29 -10.70
N LYS A 73 11.65 -7.41 -11.59
CA LYS A 73 12.95 -6.74 -11.42
C LYS A 73 12.80 -5.23 -11.43
N ASP A 74 12.10 -4.68 -12.42
CA ASP A 74 11.96 -3.24 -12.60
C ASP A 74 11.16 -2.62 -11.44
N ARG A 75 10.08 -3.31 -11.03
CA ARG A 75 9.30 -2.94 -9.87
C ARG A 75 10.12 -2.89 -8.59
N SER A 76 10.90 -3.96 -8.31
CA SER A 76 11.73 -4.03 -7.11
C SER A 76 12.75 -2.88 -7.04
N GLN A 77 13.36 -2.53 -8.17
CA GLN A 77 14.31 -1.41 -8.24
C GLN A 77 13.64 -0.08 -7.98
N THR A 78 12.46 0.14 -8.57
CA THR A 78 11.67 1.36 -8.37
C THR A 78 11.17 1.48 -6.93
N GLU A 79 10.60 0.41 -6.36
CA GLU A 79 10.10 0.40 -4.99
C GLU A 79 11.22 0.63 -3.98
N LEU A 80 12.39 0.03 -4.17
CA LEU A 80 13.56 0.27 -3.34
C LEU A 80 14.02 1.74 -3.40
N ALA A 81 14.09 2.32 -4.59
CA ALA A 81 14.49 3.72 -4.78
C ALA A 81 13.47 4.68 -4.12
N CYS A 82 12.15 4.45 -4.33
CA CYS A 82 11.08 5.22 -3.71
C CYS A 82 11.10 5.12 -2.19
N TYR A 83 11.26 3.89 -1.66
CA TYR A 83 11.30 3.65 -0.23
C TYR A 83 12.50 4.34 0.44
N ASN A 84 13.69 4.23 -0.13
CA ASN A 84 14.89 4.90 0.39
C ASN A 84 14.70 6.41 0.40
N TYR A 85 14.22 6.98 -0.70
CA TYR A 85 13.92 8.42 -0.79
C TYR A 85 12.92 8.84 0.29
N ALA A 86 11.80 8.13 0.42
CA ALA A 86 10.78 8.44 1.42
C ALA A 86 11.32 8.32 2.86
N SER A 87 12.15 7.29 3.13
CA SER A 87 12.79 7.10 4.44
C SER A 87 13.77 8.23 4.79
N ASP A 88 14.58 8.68 3.83
CA ASP A 88 15.57 9.74 4.02
C ASP A 88 14.90 11.12 4.23
N HIS A 89 13.72 11.32 3.64
CA HIS A 89 12.95 12.57 3.74
C HIS A 89 11.81 12.52 4.76
N HIS A 90 11.71 11.44 5.56
CA HIS A 90 10.65 11.23 6.56
C HIS A 90 9.23 11.30 5.99
N ILE A 91 9.07 10.94 4.71
CA ILE A 91 7.77 10.83 4.06
C ILE A 91 7.06 9.59 4.58
N PRO A 92 5.78 9.68 5.00
CA PRO A 92 4.96 8.53 5.39
C PRO A 92 4.89 7.46 4.30
N VAL A 93 4.99 6.18 4.70
CA VAL A 93 4.96 5.04 3.77
C VAL A 93 3.91 4.03 4.18
N LEU A 94 3.07 3.62 3.25
CA LEU A 94 2.16 2.47 3.37
C LEU A 94 2.58 1.38 2.39
N GLY A 95 2.91 0.20 2.88
CA GLY A 95 3.03 -1.01 2.09
C GLY A 95 1.73 -1.82 2.12
N VAL A 96 1.21 -2.21 0.95
CA VAL A 96 0.01 -3.03 0.82
C VAL A 96 0.37 -4.37 0.17
N CYS A 97 0.04 -5.48 0.82
CA CYS A 97 0.32 -6.85 0.37
C CYS A 97 1.81 -7.01 -0.01
N HIS A 98 2.14 -7.03 -1.31
CA HIS A 98 3.53 -7.05 -1.78
C HIS A 98 4.37 -5.92 -1.17
N GLY A 99 3.87 -4.69 -1.12
CA GLY A 99 4.58 -3.55 -0.55
C GLY A 99 4.90 -3.74 0.95
N ALA A 100 4.03 -4.40 1.71
CA ALA A 100 4.29 -4.75 3.10
C ALA A 100 5.43 -5.78 3.21
N PHE A 101 5.47 -6.78 2.33
CA PHE A 101 6.58 -7.75 2.30
C PHE A 101 7.91 -7.10 1.94
N VAL A 102 7.91 -6.11 1.05
CA VAL A 102 9.11 -5.31 0.71
C VAL A 102 9.60 -4.54 1.95
N ILE A 103 8.73 -3.83 2.65
CA ILE A 103 9.10 -3.10 3.87
C ILE A 103 9.66 -4.07 4.92
N ASN A 104 8.96 -5.19 5.20
CA ASN A 104 9.44 -6.18 6.15
C ASN A 104 10.85 -6.68 5.80
N TYR A 105 11.08 -7.00 4.54
CA TYR A 105 12.39 -7.46 4.05
C TYR A 105 13.49 -6.40 4.22
N LEU A 106 13.19 -5.13 3.92
CA LEU A 106 14.15 -4.01 4.06
C LEU A 106 14.54 -3.75 5.53
N HIS A 107 13.71 -4.16 6.48
CA HIS A 107 14.00 -4.13 7.92
C HIS A 107 14.59 -5.45 8.47
N GLY A 108 15.07 -6.35 7.59
CA GLY A 108 15.69 -7.61 7.98
C GLY A 108 14.70 -8.72 8.34
N GLY A 109 13.41 -8.51 8.14
CA GLY A 109 12.39 -9.53 8.33
C GLY A 109 12.40 -10.61 7.25
N LEU A 110 11.74 -11.73 7.55
CA LEU A 110 11.62 -12.88 6.64
C LEU A 110 10.15 -13.13 6.31
N ASN A 111 9.90 -13.39 5.03
CA ASN A 111 8.60 -13.81 4.55
C ASN A 111 8.63 -15.31 4.21
N LYS A 112 7.49 -15.99 4.28
CA LYS A 112 7.36 -17.43 3.98
C LYS A 112 6.09 -17.71 3.20
N GLU A 113 6.06 -18.81 2.46
CA GLU A 113 4.83 -19.32 1.87
C GLU A 113 3.84 -19.74 2.96
N ILE A 114 2.57 -19.41 2.75
CA ILE A 114 1.43 -19.80 3.59
C ILE A 114 0.28 -20.28 2.71
N SER A 115 -0.70 -20.93 3.31
CA SER A 115 -1.91 -21.37 2.64
C SER A 115 -3.16 -20.82 3.32
N GLY A 116 -4.29 -20.77 2.61
CA GLY A 116 -5.57 -20.33 3.16
C GLY A 116 -5.81 -18.82 3.13
N HIS A 117 -4.90 -18.02 2.59
CA HIS A 117 -5.00 -16.56 2.52
C HIS A 117 -5.25 -16.02 1.09
N ARG A 118 -5.51 -16.91 0.12
CA ARG A 118 -5.74 -16.48 -1.26
C ARG A 118 -7.22 -16.46 -1.62
N ASN A 119 -7.71 -15.28 -2.03
CA ASN A 119 -9.08 -15.04 -2.46
C ASN A 119 -10.12 -15.42 -1.39
N VAL A 120 -9.86 -15.01 -0.17
CA VAL A 120 -10.74 -15.23 0.99
C VAL A 120 -11.02 -13.94 1.74
N MET A 121 -12.06 -13.97 2.58
CA MET A 121 -12.27 -13.00 3.64
C MET A 121 -11.90 -13.65 4.96
N HIS A 122 -11.16 -12.95 5.81
CA HIS A 122 -10.84 -13.41 7.15
C HIS A 122 -10.92 -12.31 8.18
N SER A 123 -10.97 -12.65 9.46
CA SER A 123 -10.93 -11.67 10.53
C SER A 123 -9.49 -11.37 10.94
N VAL A 124 -9.21 -10.10 11.21
CA VAL A 124 -7.98 -9.67 11.88
C VAL A 124 -8.31 -9.01 13.19
N GLU A 125 -7.52 -9.29 14.22
CA GLU A 125 -7.54 -8.56 15.48
C GLU A 125 -6.55 -7.39 15.36
N MET A 126 -7.07 -6.16 15.41
CA MET A 126 -6.30 -4.92 15.36
C MET A 126 -6.88 -3.93 16.35
N GLU A 127 -6.02 -3.30 17.19
CA GLU A 127 -6.44 -2.28 18.17
C GLU A 127 -7.55 -2.78 19.13
N LYS A 128 -7.50 -4.08 19.49
CA LYS A 128 -8.50 -4.77 20.34
C LYS A 128 -9.89 -4.87 19.72
N GLN A 129 -9.99 -4.72 18.41
CA GLN A 129 -11.21 -4.89 17.63
C GLN A 129 -11.01 -5.98 16.58
N ILE A 130 -12.10 -6.64 16.22
CA ILE A 130 -12.13 -7.62 15.13
C ILE A 130 -12.64 -6.93 13.87
N HIS A 131 -11.84 -6.98 12.82
CA HIS A 131 -12.19 -6.48 11.49
C HIS A 131 -12.23 -7.62 10.50
N VAL A 132 -13.14 -7.59 9.54
CA VAL A 132 -13.17 -8.54 8.42
C VAL A 132 -12.48 -7.88 7.23
N VAL A 133 -11.44 -8.51 6.71
CA VAL A 133 -10.63 -7.99 5.60
C VAL A 133 -10.52 -9.01 4.47
N ASN A 134 -10.23 -8.54 3.26
CA ASN A 134 -9.93 -9.41 2.13
C ASN A 134 -8.47 -9.91 2.19
N SER A 135 -8.21 -11.04 1.58
CA SER A 135 -6.87 -11.63 1.51
C SER A 135 -6.61 -12.24 0.14
N TYR A 136 -5.46 -11.90 -0.48
CA TYR A 136 -5.09 -12.31 -1.83
C TYR A 136 -3.63 -12.77 -1.92
N HIS A 137 -3.02 -13.20 -0.81
CA HIS A 137 -1.60 -13.53 -0.75
C HIS A 137 -1.37 -15.01 -0.43
N ASP A 138 -0.30 -15.58 -0.95
CA ASP A 138 0.26 -16.90 -0.63
C ASP A 138 1.58 -16.77 0.15
N ILE A 139 1.96 -15.54 0.50
CA ILE A 139 3.13 -15.19 1.30
C ILE A 139 2.64 -14.58 2.61
N GLY A 140 3.24 -14.96 3.73
CA GLY A 140 3.01 -14.36 5.04
C GLY A 140 4.33 -13.93 5.68
N ILE A 141 4.24 -13.15 6.73
CA ILE A 141 5.41 -12.73 7.51
C ILE A 141 5.81 -13.88 8.44
N HIS A 142 7.05 -14.36 8.30
CA HIS A 142 7.63 -15.37 9.19
C HIS A 142 8.30 -14.72 10.38
N THR A 143 9.15 -13.71 10.11
CA THR A 143 9.84 -12.92 11.14
C THR A 143 9.65 -11.45 10.80
N LEU A 144 9.18 -10.68 11.74
CA LEU A 144 9.06 -9.24 11.59
C LEU A 144 10.44 -8.59 11.70
N GLY A 145 10.70 -7.57 10.90
CA GLY A 145 11.94 -6.80 10.95
C GLY A 145 12.15 -6.12 12.29
N ASP A 146 13.41 -5.86 12.68
CA ASP A 146 13.80 -5.44 14.03
C ASP A 146 13.14 -4.13 14.50
N ASP A 147 12.96 -3.18 13.58
CA ASP A 147 12.37 -1.87 13.89
C ASP A 147 10.83 -1.84 13.71
N LEU A 148 10.25 -2.98 13.39
CA LEU A 148 8.81 -3.12 13.17
C LEU A 148 8.12 -3.70 14.40
N GLU A 149 6.85 -3.37 14.57
CA GLU A 149 5.97 -3.96 15.59
C GLU A 149 4.65 -4.42 14.96
N CYS A 150 4.16 -5.58 15.40
CA CYS A 150 2.89 -6.14 14.94
C CYS A 150 1.73 -5.33 15.50
N ILE A 151 0.77 -4.96 14.64
CA ILE A 151 -0.45 -4.23 15.01
C ILE A 151 -1.73 -4.98 14.63
N ALA A 152 -1.66 -6.01 13.80
CA ALA A 152 -2.82 -6.86 13.49
C ALA A 152 -2.41 -8.31 13.26
N THR A 153 -3.24 -9.24 13.72
CA THR A 153 -3.03 -10.69 13.57
C THR A 153 -4.30 -11.41 13.11
N ASN A 154 -4.10 -12.53 12.40
CA ASN A 154 -5.13 -13.54 12.13
C ASN A 154 -4.61 -14.90 12.59
N GLU A 155 -5.26 -15.54 13.57
CA GLU A 155 -4.88 -16.87 14.10
C GLU A 155 -3.37 -17.03 14.39
N GLY A 156 -2.72 -15.94 14.87
CA GLY A 156 -1.29 -15.91 15.16
C GLY A 156 -0.39 -15.54 13.97
N SER A 157 -0.94 -15.37 12.76
CA SER A 157 -0.23 -14.82 11.61
C SER A 157 -0.23 -13.30 11.68
N ILE A 158 0.89 -12.67 11.35
CA ILE A 158 1.01 -11.20 11.28
C ILE A 158 0.31 -10.73 10.00
N GLU A 159 -0.66 -9.85 10.14
CA GLU A 159 -1.44 -9.28 9.04
C GLU A 159 -1.19 -7.78 8.84
N ALA A 160 -0.72 -7.09 9.89
CA ALA A 160 -0.23 -5.73 9.77
C ALA A 160 0.85 -5.43 10.80
N PHE A 161 1.67 -4.45 10.44
CA PHE A 161 2.73 -3.92 11.29
C PHE A 161 2.90 -2.43 11.07
N LYS A 162 3.58 -1.77 12.00
CA LYS A 162 4.10 -0.41 11.85
C LYS A 162 5.56 -0.33 12.26
N HIS A 163 6.25 0.70 11.82
CA HIS A 163 7.58 1.02 12.32
C HIS A 163 7.46 1.70 13.68
N LYS A 164 8.36 1.35 14.63
CA LYS A 164 8.31 1.83 16.01
C LYS A 164 8.45 3.34 16.19
N THR A 165 9.14 4.02 15.24
CA THR A 165 9.48 5.44 15.36
C THR A 165 9.26 6.26 14.10
N ARG A 166 8.97 5.64 12.96
CA ARG A 166 8.75 6.32 11.67
C ARG A 166 7.29 6.15 11.22
N PRO A 167 6.73 7.07 10.46
CA PRO A 167 5.37 6.94 9.92
C PRO A 167 5.33 5.92 8.76
N GLN A 168 5.53 4.64 9.08
CA GLN A 168 5.58 3.56 8.10
C GLN A 168 4.71 2.41 8.56
N TRP A 169 3.85 1.90 7.67
CA TRP A 169 2.90 0.80 7.91
C TRP A 169 2.98 -0.24 6.81
N GLY A 170 2.73 -1.47 7.17
CA GLY A 170 2.50 -2.57 6.26
C GLY A 170 1.20 -3.28 6.60
N ILE A 171 0.33 -3.51 5.61
CA ILE A 171 -0.91 -4.28 5.75
C ILE A 171 -0.97 -5.34 4.66
N LEU A 172 -1.42 -6.56 4.99
CA LEU A 172 -1.42 -7.65 4.01
C LEU A 172 -2.71 -7.72 3.19
N TRP A 173 -3.79 -7.12 3.67
CA TRP A 173 -5.04 -6.98 2.92
C TRP A 173 -5.02 -5.78 1.97
N HIS A 174 -6.05 -5.69 1.12
CA HIS A 174 -6.19 -4.68 0.08
C HIS A 174 -7.33 -3.70 0.40
N PRO A 175 -7.08 -2.59 1.10
CA PRO A 175 -8.12 -1.61 1.44
C PRO A 175 -8.74 -0.95 0.21
N GLU A 176 -7.97 -0.83 -0.88
CA GLU A 176 -8.44 -0.27 -2.16
C GLU A 176 -9.51 -1.13 -2.85
N ARG A 177 -9.69 -2.39 -2.40
CA ARG A 177 -10.70 -3.34 -2.91
C ARG A 177 -11.89 -3.48 -1.97
N MET A 178 -11.93 -2.74 -0.87
CA MET A 178 -13.00 -2.80 0.13
C MET A 178 -13.99 -1.65 -0.08
N GLU A 179 -15.27 -1.90 0.17
CA GLU A 179 -16.30 -0.87 0.20
C GLU A 179 -16.10 0.05 1.41
N ASP A 180 -15.86 -0.58 2.59
CA ASP A 180 -15.47 0.08 3.82
C ASP A 180 -14.01 -0.24 4.14
N PRO A 181 -13.04 0.62 3.74
CA PRO A 181 -11.63 0.35 3.91
C PRO A 181 -11.20 0.27 5.37
N VAL A 182 -10.58 -0.85 5.75
CA VAL A 182 -9.97 -1.03 7.07
C VAL A 182 -8.53 -0.55 7.01
N LEU A 183 -8.19 0.45 7.84
CA LEU A 183 -6.86 1.02 7.98
C LEU A 183 -6.51 1.16 9.47
N PRO A 184 -5.22 1.06 9.86
CA PRO A 184 -4.78 1.41 11.21
C PRO A 184 -5.20 2.84 11.60
N ALA A 185 -5.57 3.06 12.85
CA ALA A 185 -6.12 4.36 13.29
C ALA A 185 -5.17 5.52 13.02
N GLU A 186 -3.87 5.39 13.35
CA GLU A 186 -2.86 6.43 13.10
C GLU A 186 -2.74 6.78 11.60
N LEU A 187 -2.79 5.78 10.73
CA LEU A 187 -2.76 5.99 9.27
C LEU A 187 -4.04 6.67 8.79
N LYS A 188 -5.19 6.27 9.34
CA LYS A 188 -6.49 6.87 9.01
C LYS A 188 -6.56 8.34 9.45
N GLU A 189 -6.02 8.67 10.62
CA GLU A 189 -5.89 10.05 11.09
C GLU A 189 -4.98 10.87 10.17
N LEU A 190 -3.83 10.33 9.78
CA LEU A 190 -2.90 10.99 8.85
C LEU A 190 -3.57 11.34 7.52
N ILE A 191 -4.37 10.43 6.96
CA ILE A 191 -5.01 10.60 5.65
C ILE A 191 -6.21 11.57 5.74
N ASN A 192 -6.93 11.60 6.86
CA ASN A 192 -8.14 12.41 6.98
C ASN A 192 -7.88 13.83 7.54
N GLY A 193 -6.68 14.11 8.03
CA GLY A 193 -6.23 15.43 8.53
C GLY A 193 -6.74 15.71 9.91
#